data_d93ed7ab7f477d6416b53e76dcca8774
#
_entry.id   d93ed7ab7f477d6416b53e76dcca8774
#
_cell.length_a   1.000
_cell.length_b   1.000
_cell.length_c   1.000
_cell.angle_alpha   90.00
_cell.angle_beta   90.00
_cell.angle_gamma   90.00
#
_symmetry.space_group_name_H-M   'P 1'
#
loop_
_entity.id
_entity.type
_entity.pdbx_description
1 polymer ?
#
loop_
_entity_poly.entity_id
_entity_poly.type
_entity_poly.pdbx_seq_one_letter_code
_entity_poly.pdbx_strand_id
1 'polypeptide(L)'
;MKMKIFLAIVLLGLTISVSAQKKIEVSELPKPAQEFLKKHFSNTSVESAKKDAEHGEKGFEVKLKDGTEVEFWKDGSYREVDGGDKPIPTAFIPDNIKAYVAKNHPNEKITHIDYGHKDLDVDLTNDIDLEFTKDGKILKDKKDN
;
A
#
# COMPACT_ATOMS: atom_id res chain seq x y z
N MET A 1 20.97 8.27 -64.26
CA MET A 1 19.77 8.09 -63.42
C MET A 1 20.15 8.27 -61.98
N LYS A 2 19.73 9.34 -61.35
CA LYS A 2 20.01 9.59 -59.93
C LYS A 2 18.83 9.05 -59.12
N MET A 3 19.05 7.94 -58.44
CA MET A 3 18.06 7.35 -57.56
C MET A 3 18.08 8.08 -56.21
N LYS A 4 17.05 8.85 -55.92
CA LYS A 4 16.91 9.51 -54.62
C LYS A 4 16.34 8.51 -53.63
N ILE A 5 17.18 8.04 -52.72
CA ILE A 5 16.75 7.23 -51.59
C ILE A 5 16.12 8.16 -50.56
N PHE A 6 14.78 8.12 -50.43
CA PHE A 6 14.08 8.76 -49.35
C PHE A 6 14.25 7.88 -48.07
N LEU A 7 15.12 8.34 -47.16
CA LEU A 7 15.25 7.76 -45.85
C LEU A 7 14.07 8.22 -45.00
N ALA A 8 13.04 7.41 -44.88
CA ALA A 8 11.95 7.65 -43.95
C ALA A 8 12.44 7.32 -42.53
N ILE A 9 12.74 8.37 -41.77
CA ILE A 9 13.01 8.28 -40.33
C ILE A 9 11.67 8.07 -39.66
N VAL A 10 11.36 6.81 -39.34
CA VAL A 10 10.25 6.47 -38.43
C VAL A 10 10.70 6.87 -37.02
N LEU A 11 10.29 8.04 -36.56
CA LEU A 11 10.42 8.45 -35.17
C LEU A 11 9.43 7.60 -34.35
N LEU A 12 9.93 6.49 -33.82
CA LEU A 12 9.20 5.70 -32.83
C LEU A 12 9.15 6.53 -31.55
N GLY A 13 8.08 7.29 -31.38
CA GLY A 13 7.82 8.03 -30.16
C GLY A 13 7.62 7.05 -29.00
N LEU A 14 8.67 6.84 -28.18
CA LEU A 14 8.51 6.23 -26.86
C LEU A 14 7.67 7.21 -26.03
N THR A 15 6.38 6.94 -25.93
CA THR A 15 5.55 7.57 -24.91
C THR A 15 5.94 6.97 -23.55
N ILE A 16 6.87 7.62 -22.87
CA ILE A 16 7.14 7.35 -21.48
C ILE A 16 5.91 7.84 -20.73
N SER A 17 5.06 6.90 -20.32
CA SER A 17 3.99 7.20 -19.36
C SER A 17 4.65 7.56 -18.04
N VAL A 18 4.89 8.85 -17.83
CA VAL A 18 5.31 9.36 -16.53
C VAL A 18 4.12 9.21 -15.60
N SER A 19 4.20 8.24 -14.69
CA SER A 19 3.24 8.12 -13.61
C SER A 19 3.16 9.47 -12.87
N ALA A 20 1.96 10.06 -12.77
CA ALA A 20 1.76 11.41 -12.24
C ALA A 20 1.77 11.43 -10.70
N GLN A 21 2.72 10.73 -10.06
CA GLN A 21 2.95 10.81 -8.62
C GLN A 21 3.75 12.07 -8.29
N LYS A 22 3.13 12.98 -7.56
CA LYS A 22 3.78 14.19 -7.09
C LYS A 22 4.35 13.96 -5.69
N LYS A 23 5.67 14.17 -5.53
CA LYS A 23 6.32 14.22 -4.21
C LYS A 23 5.78 15.40 -3.41
N ILE A 24 5.45 15.17 -2.13
CA ILE A 24 4.92 16.17 -1.21
C ILE A 24 5.67 16.12 0.13
N GLU A 25 5.51 17.17 0.93
CA GLU A 25 5.95 17.18 2.32
C GLU A 25 4.93 16.50 3.24
N VAL A 26 5.38 16.00 4.39
CA VAL A 26 4.51 15.36 5.39
C VAL A 26 3.40 16.30 5.86
N SER A 27 3.69 17.57 5.95
CA SER A 27 2.72 18.62 6.35
C SER A 27 1.60 18.82 5.32
N GLU A 28 1.77 18.36 4.09
CA GLU A 28 0.75 18.41 3.03
C GLU A 28 -0.20 17.20 3.05
N LEU A 29 0.11 16.18 3.87
CA LEU A 29 -0.81 15.07 4.10
C LEU A 29 -2.07 15.57 4.84
N PRO A 30 -3.23 14.95 4.61
CA PRO A 30 -4.41 15.18 5.43
C PRO A 30 -4.11 14.97 6.93
N LYS A 31 -4.73 15.76 7.79
CA LYS A 31 -4.53 15.67 9.23
C LYS A 31 -4.69 14.25 9.80
N PRO A 32 -5.74 13.49 9.44
CA PRO A 32 -5.87 12.11 9.91
C PRO A 32 -4.69 11.21 9.56
N ALA A 33 -4.10 11.38 8.37
CA ALA A 33 -2.91 10.62 7.96
C ALA A 33 -1.68 10.99 8.80
N GLN A 34 -1.46 12.28 9.06
CA GLN A 34 -0.37 12.73 9.94
C GLN A 34 -0.52 12.17 11.37
N GLU A 35 -1.74 12.21 11.91
CA GLU A 35 -2.04 11.67 13.24
C GLU A 35 -1.86 10.15 13.30
N PHE A 36 -2.27 9.44 12.27
CA PHE A 36 -2.06 7.98 12.15
C PHE A 36 -0.58 7.61 12.18
N LEU A 37 0.25 8.28 11.38
CA LEU A 37 1.69 8.06 11.36
C LEU A 37 2.34 8.37 12.73
N LYS A 38 1.96 9.47 13.35
CA LYS A 38 2.48 9.86 14.67
C LYS A 38 2.08 8.87 15.76
N LYS A 39 0.86 8.34 15.71
CA LYS A 39 0.34 7.42 16.73
C LYS A 39 0.91 6.02 16.60
N HIS A 40 1.04 5.50 15.38
CA HIS A 40 1.36 4.09 15.14
C HIS A 40 2.80 3.83 14.70
N PHE A 41 3.51 4.86 14.23
CA PHE A 41 4.87 4.76 13.70
C PHE A 41 5.83 5.77 14.33
N SER A 42 5.67 6.03 15.61
CA SER A 42 6.49 7.01 16.36
C SER A 42 7.96 6.62 16.50
N ASN A 43 8.29 5.34 16.31
CA ASN A 43 9.65 4.78 16.39
C ASN A 43 10.44 4.87 15.07
N THR A 44 9.83 5.37 14.04
CA THR A 44 10.46 5.61 12.73
C THR A 44 10.05 6.99 12.19
N SER A 45 10.53 7.34 11.02
CA SER A 45 10.18 8.61 10.38
C SER A 45 9.89 8.43 8.91
N VAL A 46 9.23 9.42 8.30
CA VAL A 46 8.91 9.40 6.88
C VAL A 46 10.19 9.58 6.05
N GLU A 47 10.42 8.68 5.13
CA GLU A 47 11.46 8.80 4.10
C GLU A 47 10.96 9.61 2.92
N SER A 48 9.75 9.31 2.45
CA SER A 48 9.11 10.03 1.34
C SER A 48 7.60 9.98 1.43
N ALA A 49 6.95 11.00 0.91
CA ALA A 49 5.50 11.05 0.72
C ALA A 49 5.18 11.49 -0.70
N LYS A 50 4.14 10.90 -1.28
CA LYS A 50 3.68 11.18 -2.63
C LYS A 50 2.16 11.29 -2.65
N LYS A 51 1.68 12.19 -3.52
CA LYS A 51 0.26 12.26 -3.88
C LYS A 51 0.04 11.50 -5.17
N ASP A 52 -0.92 10.58 -5.16
CA ASP A 52 -1.35 9.89 -6.37
C ASP A 52 -2.41 10.74 -7.09
N ALA A 53 -2.06 11.20 -8.30
CA ALA A 53 -2.93 12.06 -9.10
C ALA A 53 -3.78 11.29 -10.11
N GLU A 54 -3.43 10.04 -10.44
CA GLU A 54 -4.06 9.30 -11.55
C GLU A 54 -5.25 8.45 -11.10
N HIS A 55 -5.22 7.94 -9.89
CA HIS A 55 -6.26 7.04 -9.40
C HIS A 55 -7.09 7.72 -8.32
N GLY A 56 -8.04 8.53 -8.73
CA GLY A 56 -8.90 9.41 -7.95
C GLY A 56 -9.32 8.97 -6.54
N GLU A 57 -9.19 7.72 -6.17
CA GLU A 57 -9.52 7.15 -4.87
C GLU A 57 -8.29 6.85 -4.00
N LYS A 58 -7.14 6.56 -4.61
CA LYS A 58 -5.85 6.45 -3.92
C LYS A 58 -5.35 7.86 -3.63
N GLY A 59 -5.27 8.25 -2.39
CA GLY A 59 -4.90 9.61 -2.03
C GLY A 59 -3.40 9.83 -1.95
N PHE A 60 -2.72 9.06 -1.09
CA PHE A 60 -1.33 9.31 -0.71
C PHE A 60 -0.58 8.01 -0.43
N GLU A 61 0.69 7.99 -0.78
CA GLU A 61 1.63 6.92 -0.47
C GLU A 61 2.76 7.48 0.41
N VAL A 62 3.06 6.82 1.50
CA VAL A 62 4.13 7.19 2.43
C VAL A 62 5.07 6.03 2.62
N LYS A 63 6.36 6.26 2.41
CA LYS A 63 7.42 5.31 2.73
C LYS A 63 8.12 5.74 4.01
N LEU A 64 8.27 4.81 4.94
CA LEU A 64 8.98 5.03 6.19
C LEU A 64 10.44 4.56 6.09
N LYS A 65 11.31 5.08 6.92
CA LYS A 65 12.74 4.73 6.92
C LYS A 65 13.03 3.28 7.33
N ASP A 66 12.12 2.64 8.03
CA ASP A 66 12.21 1.20 8.37
C ASP A 66 11.79 0.27 7.22
N GLY A 67 11.35 0.84 6.08
CA GLY A 67 10.90 0.13 4.90
C GLY A 67 9.39 -0.10 4.83
N THR A 68 8.63 0.22 5.88
CA THR A 68 7.17 0.13 5.86
C THR A 68 6.58 1.12 4.88
N GLU A 69 5.59 0.70 4.11
CA GLU A 69 4.81 1.54 3.22
C GLU A 69 3.38 1.69 3.75
N VAL A 70 2.87 2.91 3.73
CA VAL A 70 1.51 3.23 4.19
C VAL A 70 0.80 4.02 3.11
N GLU A 71 -0.35 3.54 2.67
CA GLU A 71 -1.21 4.26 1.75
C GLU A 71 -2.44 4.80 2.46
N PHE A 72 -2.85 5.99 2.08
CA PHE A 72 -4.02 6.69 2.61
C PHE A 72 -5.01 7.02 1.51
N TRP A 73 -6.29 6.94 1.83
CA TRP A 73 -7.33 7.52 1.00
C TRP A 73 -7.23 9.06 0.99
N LYS A 74 -7.96 9.69 0.10
CA LYS A 74 -7.99 11.16 -0.01
C LYS A 74 -8.38 11.89 1.28
N ASP A 75 -9.21 11.25 2.11
CA ASP A 75 -9.65 11.80 3.40
C ASP A 75 -8.61 11.62 4.53
N GLY A 76 -7.52 10.91 4.26
CA GLY A 76 -6.45 10.64 5.22
C GLY A 76 -6.66 9.40 6.07
N SER A 77 -7.73 8.63 5.88
CA SER A 77 -7.86 7.30 6.48
C SER A 77 -6.87 6.32 5.81
N TYR A 78 -6.28 5.40 6.58
CA TYR A 78 -5.36 4.43 6.02
C TYR A 78 -6.09 3.43 5.11
N ARG A 79 -5.47 3.10 4.00
CA ARG A 79 -5.92 2.09 3.06
C ARG A 79 -5.09 0.82 3.17
N GLU A 80 -3.78 0.96 3.22
CA GLU A 80 -2.82 -0.13 3.20
C GLU A 80 -1.66 0.14 4.15
N VAL A 81 -1.21 -0.88 4.84
CA VAL A 81 0.04 -0.88 5.61
C VAL A 81 0.80 -2.13 5.26
N ASP A 82 1.98 -1.96 4.67
CA ASP A 82 2.84 -3.04 4.20
C ASP A 82 4.20 -3.00 4.90
N GLY A 83 4.47 -4.00 5.74
CA GLY A 83 5.75 -4.18 6.42
C GLY A 83 6.74 -5.05 5.65
N GLY A 84 6.36 -5.55 4.47
CA GLY A 84 7.12 -6.61 3.78
C GLY A 84 7.08 -7.91 4.58
N ASP A 85 8.24 -8.42 4.95
CA ASP A 85 8.34 -9.62 5.80
C ASP A 85 8.32 -9.31 7.30
N LYS A 86 8.22 -8.03 7.67
CA LYS A 86 8.24 -7.58 9.07
C LYS A 86 6.83 -7.38 9.63
N PRO A 87 6.61 -7.73 10.90
CA PRO A 87 5.35 -7.42 11.58
C PRO A 87 5.06 -5.92 11.58
N ILE A 88 3.80 -5.57 11.38
CA ILE A 88 3.29 -4.21 11.50
C ILE A 88 2.63 -3.98 12.86
N PRO A 89 2.47 -2.73 13.32
CA PRO A 89 1.65 -2.42 14.49
C PRO A 89 0.20 -2.90 14.28
N THR A 90 -0.46 -3.36 15.33
CA THR A 90 -1.79 -3.97 15.24
C THR A 90 -2.90 -3.18 15.91
N ALA A 91 -2.58 -2.06 16.59
CA ALA A 91 -3.56 -1.28 17.34
C ALA A 91 -4.71 -0.72 16.47
N PHE A 92 -4.47 -0.49 15.20
CA PHE A 92 -5.47 0.01 14.24
C PHE A 92 -6.22 -1.10 13.50
N ILE A 93 -5.82 -2.36 13.67
CA ILE A 93 -6.44 -3.50 13.00
C ILE A 93 -7.72 -3.89 13.76
N PRO A 94 -8.84 -4.16 13.07
CA PRO A 94 -10.09 -4.58 13.70
C PRO A 94 -9.91 -5.78 14.63
N ASP A 95 -10.57 -5.76 15.78
CA ASP A 95 -10.43 -6.80 16.82
C ASP A 95 -10.85 -8.19 16.34
N ASN A 96 -11.86 -8.28 15.48
CA ASN A 96 -12.31 -9.55 14.88
C ASN A 96 -11.24 -10.18 13.97
N ILE A 97 -10.49 -9.38 13.23
CA ILE A 97 -9.37 -9.84 12.41
C ILE A 97 -8.23 -10.34 13.31
N LYS A 98 -7.86 -9.57 14.32
CA LYS A 98 -6.84 -9.99 15.30
C LYS A 98 -7.23 -11.27 16.03
N ALA A 99 -8.50 -11.41 16.41
CA ALA A 99 -9.02 -12.61 17.08
C ALA A 99 -8.96 -13.85 16.16
N TYR A 100 -9.28 -13.68 14.87
CA TYR A 100 -9.16 -14.75 13.90
C TYR A 100 -7.72 -15.25 13.76
N VAL A 101 -6.77 -14.33 13.62
CA VAL A 101 -5.34 -14.66 13.52
C VAL A 101 -4.85 -15.34 14.79
N ALA A 102 -5.18 -14.83 15.97
CA ALA A 102 -4.78 -15.43 17.25
C ALA A 102 -5.33 -16.85 17.44
N LYS A 103 -6.54 -17.12 16.96
CA LYS A 103 -7.19 -18.45 17.07
C LYS A 103 -6.63 -19.45 16.06
N ASN A 104 -6.45 -19.06 14.81
CA ASN A 104 -6.14 -19.97 13.70
C ASN A 104 -4.65 -20.01 13.34
N HIS A 105 -3.91 -18.91 13.63
CA HIS A 105 -2.49 -18.75 13.34
C HIS A 105 -1.74 -18.15 14.53
N PRO A 106 -1.75 -18.80 15.71
CA PRO A 106 -1.25 -18.21 16.95
C PRO A 106 0.26 -17.94 16.96
N ASN A 107 1.02 -18.58 16.07
CA ASN A 107 2.48 -18.43 15.96
C ASN A 107 2.88 -17.41 14.90
N GLU A 108 1.91 -16.84 14.19
CA GLU A 108 2.17 -15.92 13.11
C GLU A 108 1.84 -14.46 13.49
N LYS A 109 2.45 -13.53 12.79
CA LYS A 109 2.24 -12.10 12.97
C LYS A 109 1.74 -11.48 11.67
N ILE A 110 0.95 -10.42 11.78
CA ILE A 110 0.45 -9.67 10.63
C ILE A 110 1.58 -8.80 10.08
N THR A 111 1.84 -8.93 8.79
CA THR A 111 2.87 -8.17 8.05
C THR A 111 2.27 -7.15 7.08
N HIS A 112 1.02 -7.35 6.68
CA HIS A 112 0.34 -6.53 5.68
C HIS A 112 -1.16 -6.48 5.94
N ILE A 113 -1.79 -5.35 5.66
CA ILE A 113 -3.23 -5.18 5.61
C ILE A 113 -3.59 -4.21 4.47
N ASP A 114 -4.52 -4.60 3.62
CA ASP A 114 -5.01 -3.79 2.50
C ASP A 114 -6.55 -3.79 2.44
N TYR A 115 -7.13 -2.60 2.56
CA TYR A 115 -8.55 -2.38 2.33
C TYR A 115 -8.80 -2.14 0.84
N GLY A 116 -9.07 -3.21 0.10
CA GLY A 116 -9.54 -3.14 -1.27
C GLY A 116 -10.95 -2.53 -1.39
N HIS A 117 -11.48 -2.49 -2.60
CA HIS A 117 -12.84 -1.99 -2.82
C HIS A 117 -13.93 -2.89 -2.22
N LYS A 118 -13.72 -4.20 -2.24
CA LYS A 118 -14.70 -5.19 -1.80
C LYS A 118 -14.24 -5.96 -0.57
N ASP A 119 -12.97 -6.26 -0.50
CA ASP A 119 -12.40 -7.21 0.43
C ASP A 119 -11.28 -6.56 1.26
N LEU A 120 -10.88 -7.24 2.30
CA LEU A 120 -9.79 -6.89 3.18
C LEU A 120 -8.75 -8.00 3.13
N ASP A 121 -7.59 -7.72 2.59
CA ASP A 121 -6.48 -8.66 2.52
C ASP A 121 -5.54 -8.49 3.71
N VAL A 122 -5.12 -9.60 4.30
CA VAL A 122 -4.19 -9.63 5.44
C VAL A 122 -3.16 -10.72 5.20
N ASP A 123 -1.88 -10.33 5.16
CA ASP A 123 -0.79 -11.29 5.06
C ASP A 123 -0.14 -11.48 6.41
N LEU A 124 0.26 -12.71 6.67
CA LEU A 124 0.96 -13.12 7.87
C LEU A 124 2.39 -13.53 7.54
N THR A 125 3.20 -13.64 8.57
CA THR A 125 4.49 -14.34 8.47
C THR A 125 4.30 -15.75 7.91
N ASN A 126 5.36 -16.34 7.38
CA ASN A 126 5.36 -17.70 6.85
C ASN A 126 4.43 -17.90 5.63
N ASP A 127 4.29 -16.83 4.81
CA ASP A 127 3.58 -16.83 3.52
C ASP A 127 2.11 -17.30 3.62
N ILE A 128 1.41 -16.82 4.63
CA ILE A 128 -0.02 -17.07 4.83
C ILE A 128 -0.82 -15.86 4.39
N ASP A 129 -1.73 -16.06 3.45
CA ASP A 129 -2.65 -15.04 2.94
C ASP A 129 -4.06 -15.28 3.47
N LEU A 130 -4.64 -14.25 4.04
CA LEU A 130 -6.02 -14.21 4.51
C LEU A 130 -6.81 -13.17 3.72
N GLU A 131 -8.04 -13.51 3.38
CA GLU A 131 -8.98 -12.58 2.77
C GLU A 131 -10.27 -12.57 3.57
N PHE A 132 -10.74 -11.36 3.89
CA PHE A 132 -11.96 -11.14 4.66
C PHE A 132 -12.93 -10.24 3.90
N THR A 133 -14.21 -10.35 4.19
CA THR A 133 -15.15 -9.29 3.89
C THR A 133 -14.81 -8.05 4.74
N LYS A 134 -15.30 -6.87 4.37
CA LYS A 134 -15.03 -5.63 5.12
C LYS A 134 -15.61 -5.65 6.56
N ASP A 135 -16.60 -6.48 6.83
CA ASP A 135 -17.15 -6.73 8.16
C ASP A 135 -16.42 -7.85 8.94
N GLY A 136 -15.35 -8.41 8.35
CA GLY A 136 -14.44 -9.33 9.03
C GLY A 136 -14.78 -10.80 8.94
N LYS A 137 -15.65 -11.20 8.00
CA LYS A 137 -15.92 -12.61 7.71
C LYS A 137 -14.84 -13.19 6.82
N ILE A 138 -14.24 -14.33 7.20
CA ILE A 138 -13.22 -15.01 6.41
C ILE A 138 -13.76 -15.51 5.07
N LEU A 139 -13.04 -15.22 4.00
CA LEU A 139 -13.28 -15.67 2.63
C LEU A 139 -12.21 -16.67 2.18
N LYS A 140 -10.95 -16.44 2.57
CA LYS A 140 -9.82 -17.26 2.18
C LYS A 140 -8.82 -17.34 3.33
N ASP A 141 -8.32 -18.52 3.57
CA ASP A 141 -7.19 -18.81 4.47
C ASP A 141 -6.27 -19.80 3.76
N LYS A 142 -5.14 -19.33 3.27
CA LYS A 142 -4.25 -20.11 2.43
C LYS A 142 -2.79 -19.82 2.72
N LYS A 143 -1.99 -20.87 2.76
CA LYS A 143 -0.54 -20.77 2.72
C LYS A 143 -0.07 -20.84 1.28
N ASP A 144 0.70 -19.86 0.84
CA ASP A 144 1.39 -19.90 -0.43
C ASP A 144 2.57 -20.88 -0.34
N ASN A 145 2.64 -21.82 -1.31
CA ASN A 145 3.71 -22.80 -1.40
C ASN A 145 4.83 -22.32 -2.33
#